data_4063d632b8bed15b926c22d743370a88
#
_entry.id   4063d632b8bed15b926c22d743370a88
#
_cell.length_a   1.000
_cell.length_b   1.000
_cell.length_c   1.000
_cell.angle_alpha   90.00
_cell.angle_beta   90.00
_cell.angle_gamma   90.00
#
_symmetry.space_group_name_H-M   'P 1'
#
loop_
_entity.id
_entity.type
_entity.pdbx_description
1 polymer ?
#
loop_
_entity_poly.entity_id
_entity_poly.type
_entity_poly.pdbx_seq_one_letter_code
_entity_poly.pdbx_strand_id
1 'polypeptide(L)'
;MRAIACFLEKKRKNMGSIFTKDIAVLDVNSRLVSAIVGAKRAQSVFGIKSVVEKQHQGYENGEWFDEQETVQIAKAVLLEAMKEADSRTKRLFIGVPAEFVTVVTKEVSVRLDRERRVIDDDISYLLKKGDDFDHDKFLTINTSAIYFSVDVEDKIYSDVRDMEATTVEACVSYMLCETSFVKMFDTVANELGFTDVRYVATCWAECMSLLEKEQRDNVYMLIDIGYLSSSVCLAKGDGILDMKSFSMGGAHICADIFEALDVPFEMAEEAKRLVDLNLNYSDEAVLVSDGENAVYAQDACEIAKNRLDVFAEILSDIFKEIEDDAPSYMSVYLTGEGVASMRGAKKYLSEQLGKNIEIITPKLPGFVKPEDSSKASLLVMADNLSKFDFGAFIKKLFNGGKK
;
A
#
# COMPACT_ATOMS: atom_id res chain seq x y z
N MET A 1 45.36 24.72 16.28
CA MET A 1 44.16 24.15 16.92
C MET A 1 42.85 24.46 16.17
N ARG A 2 42.57 25.68 15.68
CA ARG A 2 41.32 25.98 14.90
C ARG A 2 41.17 25.23 13.59
N ALA A 3 42.26 24.94 12.86
CA ALA A 3 42.20 24.20 11.60
C ALA A 3 41.83 22.71 11.79
N ILE A 4 42.28 22.09 12.89
CA ILE A 4 41.95 20.69 13.23
C ILE A 4 40.51 20.57 13.70
N ALA A 5 40.00 21.58 14.45
CA ALA A 5 38.59 21.60 14.84
C ALA A 5 37.66 21.75 13.64
N CYS A 6 37.99 22.64 12.69
CA CYS A 6 37.22 22.80 11.44
C CYS A 6 37.25 21.55 10.53
N PHE A 7 38.39 20.82 10.50
CA PHE A 7 38.52 19.56 9.75
C PHE A 7 37.74 18.43 10.42
N LEU A 8 37.69 18.38 11.73
CA LEU A 8 36.91 17.42 12.51
C LEU A 8 35.40 17.72 12.43
N GLU A 9 35.00 19.01 12.43
CA GLU A 9 33.60 19.40 12.20
C GLU A 9 33.14 19.10 10.78
N LYS A 10 33.97 19.35 9.76
CA LYS A 10 33.69 18.95 8.38
C LYS A 10 33.60 17.42 8.21
N LYS A 11 34.49 16.66 8.89
CA LYS A 11 34.44 15.21 8.91
C LYS A 11 33.21 14.69 9.67
N ARG A 12 32.81 15.34 10.78
CA ARG A 12 31.60 15.01 11.54
C ARG A 12 30.33 15.34 10.76
N LYS A 13 30.27 16.46 10.02
CA LYS A 13 29.18 16.77 9.09
C LYS A 13 29.12 15.76 7.93
N ASN A 14 30.25 15.36 7.34
CA ASN A 14 30.31 14.36 6.30
C ASN A 14 30.05 12.93 6.82
N MET A 15 30.45 12.58 8.05
CA MET A 15 30.12 11.27 8.64
C MET A 15 28.65 11.20 9.09
N GLY A 16 28.05 12.30 9.53
CA GLY A 16 26.61 12.37 9.82
C GLY A 16 25.72 12.18 8.57
N SER A 17 26.21 12.57 7.38
CA SER A 17 25.49 12.38 6.11
C SER A 17 25.62 10.99 5.51
N ILE A 18 26.53 10.15 6.00
CA ILE A 18 26.74 8.78 5.50
C ILE A 18 25.71 7.78 6.08
N PHE A 19 25.05 8.10 7.18
CA PHE A 19 24.14 7.19 7.91
C PHE A 19 22.65 7.52 7.81
N THR A 20 22.25 8.61 7.17
CA THR A 20 20.83 8.90 6.88
C THR A 20 20.66 9.01 5.37
N LYS A 21 20.47 7.88 4.71
CA LYS A 21 20.10 7.91 3.29
C LYS A 21 18.62 8.30 3.21
N ASP A 22 18.36 9.42 2.53
CA ASP A 22 17.02 9.79 2.15
C ASP A 22 16.43 8.69 1.25
N ILE A 23 15.14 8.50 1.35
CA ILE A 23 14.36 7.59 0.54
C ILE A 23 13.31 8.43 -0.16
N ALA A 24 13.20 8.27 -1.48
CA ALA A 24 12.09 8.81 -2.25
C ALA A 24 11.04 7.73 -2.46
N VAL A 25 9.78 8.09 -2.31
CA VAL A 25 8.61 7.25 -2.57
C VAL A 25 7.74 7.99 -3.57
N LEU A 26 7.27 7.30 -4.59
CA LEU A 26 6.23 7.74 -5.49
C LEU A 26 5.00 6.88 -5.23
N ASP A 27 3.96 7.48 -4.69
CA ASP A 27 2.65 6.86 -4.54
C ASP A 27 1.77 7.27 -5.71
N VAL A 28 1.20 6.29 -6.38
CA VAL A 28 0.33 6.47 -7.53
C VAL A 28 -1.03 5.89 -7.19
N ASN A 29 -2.05 6.72 -7.10
CA ASN A 29 -3.42 6.27 -6.93
C ASN A 29 -4.32 6.82 -8.05
N SER A 30 -5.59 6.47 -8.07
CA SER A 30 -6.50 6.85 -9.18
C SER A 30 -6.86 8.35 -9.26
N ARG A 31 -6.39 9.18 -8.33
CA ARG A 31 -6.62 10.63 -8.30
C ARG A 31 -5.33 11.43 -8.27
N LEU A 32 -4.35 10.98 -7.49
CA LEU A 32 -3.15 11.72 -7.15
C LEU A 32 -1.89 10.94 -7.51
N VAL A 33 -0.88 11.67 -7.92
CA VAL A 33 0.51 11.21 -7.87
C VAL A 33 1.20 12.00 -6.76
N SER A 34 1.73 11.28 -5.77
CA SER A 34 2.35 11.87 -4.58
C SER A 34 3.83 11.47 -4.51
N ALA A 35 4.72 12.43 -4.41
CA ALA A 35 6.14 12.18 -4.14
C ALA A 35 6.49 12.55 -2.70
N ILE A 36 7.07 11.62 -1.98
CA ILE A 36 7.44 11.77 -0.58
C ILE A 36 8.94 11.54 -0.44
N VAL A 37 9.63 12.46 0.24
CA VAL A 37 11.01 12.24 0.63
C VAL A 37 11.08 12.13 2.14
N GLY A 38 11.57 10.98 2.60
CA GLY A 38 11.76 10.72 4.02
C GLY A 38 13.18 10.33 4.36
N ALA A 39 13.53 10.49 5.62
CA ALA A 39 14.84 10.09 6.15
C ALA A 39 14.72 9.54 7.56
N LYS A 40 15.55 8.56 7.88
CA LYS A 40 15.69 8.10 9.25
C LYS A 40 16.46 9.13 10.07
N ARG A 41 15.84 9.65 11.13
CA ARG A 41 16.48 10.58 12.07
C ARG A 41 17.29 9.80 13.13
N ALA A 42 18.19 10.50 13.82
CA ALA A 42 18.81 9.96 15.02
C ALA A 42 17.72 9.48 15.99
N GLN A 43 17.90 8.35 16.65
CA GLN A 43 16.94 7.67 17.54
C GLN A 43 15.87 6.80 16.82
N SER A 44 16.14 6.36 15.59
CA SER A 44 15.27 5.42 14.85
C SER A 44 13.88 5.94 14.45
N VAL A 45 13.59 7.23 14.65
CA VAL A 45 12.34 7.84 14.20
C VAL A 45 12.47 8.20 12.72
N PHE A 46 11.58 7.69 11.91
CA PHE A 46 11.49 8.08 10.50
C PHE A 46 10.82 9.47 10.41
N GLY A 47 11.37 10.37 9.62
CA GLY A 47 10.86 11.73 9.46
C GLY A 47 10.59 12.05 7.99
N ILE A 48 9.44 12.64 7.73
CA ILE A 48 9.07 13.19 6.43
C ILE A 48 9.83 14.50 6.25
N LYS A 49 10.44 14.70 5.07
CA LYS A 49 11.16 15.92 4.67
C LYS A 49 10.36 16.77 3.72
N SER A 50 9.68 16.15 2.78
CA SER A 50 8.76 16.80 1.83
C SER A 50 7.66 15.86 1.39
N VAL A 51 6.51 16.44 1.02
CA VAL A 51 5.39 15.76 0.37
C VAL A 51 4.88 16.70 -0.71
N VAL A 52 4.85 16.24 -1.95
CA VAL A 52 4.32 16.99 -3.10
C VAL A 52 3.29 16.11 -3.81
N GLU A 53 2.11 16.64 -4.03
CA GLU A 53 0.98 15.91 -4.60
C GLU A 53 0.38 16.70 -5.76
N LYS A 54 0.01 16.01 -6.83
CA LYS A 54 -0.73 16.61 -7.96
C LYS A 54 -1.79 15.64 -8.46
N GLN A 55 -2.92 16.19 -8.86
CA GLN A 55 -3.97 15.44 -9.50
C GLN A 55 -3.57 15.08 -10.93
N HIS A 56 -4.08 13.95 -11.40
CA HIS A 56 -4.02 13.50 -12.78
C HIS A 56 -5.39 12.93 -13.18
N GLN A 57 -5.57 12.58 -14.45
CA GLN A 57 -6.87 12.09 -14.94
C GLN A 57 -7.25 10.71 -14.41
N GLY A 58 -6.27 9.93 -13.94
CA GLY A 58 -6.50 8.63 -13.32
C GLY A 58 -6.44 7.46 -14.29
N TYR A 59 -6.99 6.35 -13.81
CA TYR A 59 -7.08 5.09 -14.54
C TYR A 59 -8.36 4.35 -14.12
N GLU A 60 -8.82 3.46 -14.98
CA GLU A 60 -9.95 2.57 -14.73
C GLU A 60 -9.68 1.21 -15.35
N ASN A 61 -10.02 0.12 -14.64
CA ASN A 61 -9.79 -1.26 -15.08
C ASN A 61 -8.35 -1.55 -15.54
N GLY A 62 -7.36 -0.93 -14.89
CA GLY A 62 -5.95 -1.06 -15.26
C GLY A 62 -5.53 -0.27 -16.52
N GLU A 63 -6.39 0.57 -17.06
CA GLU A 63 -6.11 1.42 -18.23
C GLU A 63 -6.06 2.90 -17.83
N TRP A 64 -5.01 3.59 -18.27
CA TRP A 64 -4.81 5.02 -18.01
C TRP A 64 -5.70 5.88 -18.92
N PHE A 65 -6.32 6.91 -18.37
CA PHE A 65 -7.01 7.91 -19.19
C PHE A 65 -6.02 8.79 -19.96
N ASP A 66 -4.88 9.17 -19.36
CA ASP A 66 -3.77 9.86 -20.03
C ASP A 66 -2.41 9.43 -19.41
N GLU A 67 -1.72 8.46 -20.05
CA GLU A 67 -0.38 8.00 -19.64
C GLU A 67 0.66 9.13 -19.70
N GLN A 68 0.61 9.97 -20.73
CA GLN A 68 1.62 11.01 -20.94
C GLN A 68 1.51 12.11 -19.88
N GLU A 69 0.30 12.53 -19.56
CA GLU A 69 0.05 13.45 -18.47
C GLU A 69 0.54 12.88 -17.14
N THR A 70 0.18 11.64 -16.82
CA THR A 70 0.61 10.97 -15.58
C THR A 70 2.13 10.90 -15.45
N VAL A 71 2.85 10.58 -16.52
CA VAL A 71 4.32 10.58 -16.58
C VAL A 71 4.89 11.98 -16.29
N GLN A 72 4.32 13.03 -16.88
CA GLN A 72 4.79 14.40 -16.66
C GLN A 72 4.52 14.85 -15.21
N ILE A 73 3.36 14.50 -14.67
CA ILE A 73 3.01 14.79 -13.28
C ILE A 73 3.96 14.05 -12.33
N ALA A 74 4.23 12.77 -12.56
CA ALA A 74 5.16 11.98 -11.76
C ALA A 74 6.58 12.59 -11.73
N LYS A 75 7.08 13.03 -12.89
CA LYS A 75 8.36 13.75 -12.96
C LYS A 75 8.32 15.06 -12.18
N ALA A 76 7.26 15.85 -12.34
CA ALA A 76 7.13 17.14 -11.69
C ALA A 76 7.10 17.02 -10.15
N VAL A 77 6.28 16.10 -9.60
CA VAL A 77 6.19 15.91 -8.14
C VAL A 77 7.51 15.39 -7.56
N LEU A 78 8.20 14.46 -8.24
CA LEU A 78 9.49 13.96 -7.79
C LEU A 78 10.56 15.04 -7.78
N LEU A 79 10.67 15.86 -8.84
CA LEU A 79 11.62 16.97 -8.91
C LEU A 79 11.36 18.00 -7.82
N GLU A 80 10.11 18.36 -7.60
CA GLU A 80 9.71 19.32 -6.59
C GLU A 80 9.98 18.79 -5.18
N ALA A 81 9.58 17.55 -4.87
CA ALA A 81 9.82 16.91 -3.58
C ALA A 81 11.31 16.75 -3.26
N MET A 82 12.11 16.34 -4.24
CA MET A 82 13.58 16.23 -4.09
C MET A 82 14.23 17.58 -3.83
N LYS A 83 13.74 18.64 -4.48
CA LYS A 83 14.22 20.02 -4.29
C LYS A 83 13.86 20.55 -2.90
N GLU A 84 12.62 20.40 -2.46
CA GLU A 84 12.17 20.83 -1.13
C GLU A 84 12.91 20.11 0.00
N ALA A 85 13.16 18.81 -0.19
CA ALA A 85 13.89 17.99 0.78
C ALA A 85 15.40 18.26 0.80
N ASP A 86 15.96 19.05 -0.12
CA ASP A 86 17.40 19.13 -0.43
C ASP A 86 18.03 17.74 -0.52
N SER A 87 17.37 16.85 -1.23
CA SER A 87 17.76 15.45 -1.34
C SER A 87 18.37 15.14 -2.71
N ARG A 88 19.39 14.28 -2.70
CA ARG A 88 20.05 13.74 -3.89
C ARG A 88 20.01 12.21 -3.89
N THR A 89 19.00 11.64 -3.24
CA THR A 89 18.86 10.17 -3.22
C THR A 89 18.74 9.62 -4.64
N LYS A 90 19.30 8.45 -4.84
CA LYS A 90 19.18 7.68 -6.08
C LYS A 90 18.28 6.46 -5.92
N ARG A 91 17.67 6.33 -4.74
CA ARG A 91 16.74 5.27 -4.40
C ARG A 91 15.31 5.77 -4.46
N LEU A 92 14.50 5.08 -5.25
CA LEU A 92 13.07 5.36 -5.45
C LEU A 92 12.26 4.10 -5.21
N PHE A 93 11.25 4.20 -4.37
CA PHE A 93 10.21 3.19 -4.24
C PHE A 93 8.94 3.70 -4.93
N ILE A 94 8.34 2.85 -5.76
CA ILE A 94 7.15 3.18 -6.54
C ILE A 94 6.02 2.28 -6.08
N GLY A 95 4.95 2.87 -5.56
CA GLY A 95 3.72 2.19 -5.22
C GLY A 95 2.98 1.73 -6.47
N VAL A 96 2.61 0.46 -6.51
CA VAL A 96 1.82 -0.12 -7.60
C VAL A 96 0.39 -0.29 -7.10
N PRO A 97 -0.59 0.40 -7.71
CA PRO A 97 -1.99 0.24 -7.36
C PRO A 97 -2.49 -1.18 -7.57
N ALA A 98 -3.49 -1.60 -6.81
CA ALA A 98 -4.02 -2.96 -6.85
C ALA A 98 -4.50 -3.39 -8.25
N GLU A 99 -5.02 -2.49 -9.06
CA GLU A 99 -5.49 -2.78 -10.42
C GLU A 99 -4.37 -3.22 -11.38
N PHE A 100 -3.11 -2.89 -11.07
CA PHE A 100 -1.92 -3.30 -11.85
C PHE A 100 -1.16 -4.45 -11.19
N VAL A 101 -1.74 -5.06 -10.14
CA VAL A 101 -1.13 -6.17 -9.39
C VAL A 101 -1.98 -7.42 -9.51
N THR A 102 -1.33 -8.54 -9.80
CA THR A 102 -1.93 -9.88 -9.68
C THR A 102 -1.26 -10.61 -8.54
N VAL A 103 -2.04 -11.16 -7.63
CA VAL A 103 -1.54 -12.00 -6.52
C VAL A 103 -1.73 -13.47 -6.89
N VAL A 104 -0.66 -14.25 -6.73
CA VAL A 104 -0.69 -15.71 -6.94
C VAL A 104 -0.07 -16.37 -5.72
N THR A 105 -0.78 -17.30 -5.10
CA THR A 105 -0.26 -18.15 -4.02
C THR A 105 0.12 -19.53 -4.54
N LYS A 106 1.24 -20.06 -4.05
CA LYS A 106 1.71 -21.40 -4.41
C LYS A 106 2.28 -22.10 -3.18
N GLU A 107 1.99 -23.41 -3.09
CA GLU A 107 2.73 -24.31 -2.22
C GLU A 107 4.07 -24.66 -2.89
N VAL A 108 5.15 -24.36 -2.20
CA VAL A 108 6.51 -24.59 -2.70
C VAL A 108 7.26 -25.45 -1.69
N SER A 109 7.95 -26.49 -2.15
CA SER A 109 8.71 -27.42 -1.33
C SER A 109 10.14 -27.53 -1.80
N VAL A 110 11.09 -27.60 -0.86
CA VAL A 110 12.50 -27.81 -1.12
C VAL A 110 13.02 -28.90 -0.20
N ARG A 111 13.64 -29.93 -0.80
CA ARG A 111 14.35 -30.98 -0.05
C ARG A 111 15.79 -30.55 0.16
N LEU A 112 16.24 -30.63 1.42
CA LEU A 112 17.62 -30.38 1.79
C LEU A 112 18.49 -31.61 1.44
N ASP A 113 19.79 -31.42 1.29
CA ASP A 113 20.76 -32.46 0.96
C ASP A 113 20.86 -33.56 2.05
N ARG A 114 20.56 -33.17 3.30
CA ARG A 114 20.51 -34.02 4.49
C ARG A 114 19.69 -33.33 5.57
N GLU A 115 19.35 -34.03 6.62
CA GLU A 115 18.80 -33.42 7.83
C GLU A 115 19.82 -32.45 8.43
N ARG A 116 19.43 -31.18 8.51
CA ARG A 116 20.21 -30.07 9.04
C ARG A 116 19.35 -28.87 9.37
N ARG A 117 19.93 -27.90 10.04
CA ARG A 117 19.25 -26.64 10.31
C ARG A 117 18.97 -25.85 9.02
N VAL A 118 17.76 -25.31 8.96
CA VAL A 118 17.33 -24.41 7.89
C VAL A 118 18.05 -23.07 8.02
N ILE A 119 18.58 -22.56 6.93
CA ILE A 119 19.31 -21.30 6.86
C ILE A 119 18.62 -20.30 5.92
N ASP A 120 19.00 -19.02 5.98
CA ASP A 120 18.45 -17.95 5.14
C ASP A 120 18.53 -18.26 3.64
N ASP A 121 19.58 -18.97 3.19
CA ASP A 121 19.76 -19.35 1.78
C ASP A 121 18.72 -20.38 1.33
N ASP A 122 18.31 -21.30 2.20
CA ASP A 122 17.27 -22.30 1.91
C ASP A 122 15.91 -21.60 1.71
N ILE A 123 15.57 -20.67 2.60
CA ILE A 123 14.35 -19.87 2.50
C ILE A 123 14.38 -19.02 1.22
N SER A 124 15.50 -18.37 0.95
CA SER A 124 15.67 -17.56 -0.28
C SER A 124 15.53 -18.40 -1.54
N TYR A 125 16.03 -19.62 -1.54
CA TYR A 125 15.90 -20.57 -2.64
C TYR A 125 14.45 -21.04 -2.79
N LEU A 126 13.78 -21.38 -1.67
CA LEU A 126 12.39 -21.80 -1.64
C LEU A 126 11.48 -20.72 -2.27
N LEU A 127 11.61 -19.47 -1.82
CA LEU A 127 10.81 -18.34 -2.30
C LEU A 127 11.00 -18.10 -3.81
N LYS A 128 12.21 -18.28 -4.32
CA LYS A 128 12.50 -18.13 -5.75
C LYS A 128 12.04 -19.29 -6.60
N LYS A 129 11.95 -20.49 -6.03
CA LYS A 129 11.62 -21.71 -6.78
C LYS A 129 10.22 -21.67 -7.43
N GLY A 130 9.28 -21.02 -6.78
CA GLY A 130 7.92 -20.86 -7.30
C GLY A 130 7.72 -19.68 -8.25
N ASP A 131 8.75 -18.86 -8.50
CA ASP A 131 8.71 -17.72 -9.41
C ASP A 131 8.98 -18.16 -10.86
N ASP A 132 8.02 -18.87 -11.44
CA ASP A 132 8.04 -19.42 -12.81
C ASP A 132 7.00 -18.73 -13.71
N PHE A 133 6.80 -17.43 -13.49
CA PHE A 133 5.82 -16.63 -14.22
C PHE A 133 6.36 -16.14 -15.56
N ASP A 134 5.45 -15.67 -16.42
CA ASP A 134 5.79 -15.04 -17.70
C ASP A 134 6.37 -13.64 -17.46
N HIS A 135 7.69 -13.55 -17.33
CA HIS A 135 8.39 -12.29 -17.07
C HIS A 135 8.38 -11.29 -18.25
N ASP A 136 7.88 -11.68 -19.43
CA ASP A 136 7.63 -10.74 -20.53
C ASP A 136 6.38 -9.91 -20.25
N LYS A 137 5.41 -10.48 -19.51
CA LYS A 137 4.15 -9.83 -19.14
C LYS A 137 4.16 -9.25 -17.74
N PHE A 138 4.84 -9.90 -16.81
CA PHE A 138 4.80 -9.56 -15.39
C PHE A 138 6.20 -9.45 -14.79
N LEU A 139 6.37 -8.48 -13.90
CA LEU A 139 7.50 -8.41 -12.99
C LEU A 139 7.05 -8.85 -11.59
N THR A 140 7.74 -9.83 -11.00
CA THR A 140 7.54 -10.18 -9.59
C THR A 140 8.11 -9.06 -8.72
N ILE A 141 7.23 -8.28 -8.08
CA ILE A 141 7.61 -7.09 -7.30
C ILE A 141 7.73 -7.36 -5.81
N ASN A 142 6.94 -8.33 -5.30
CA ASN A 142 7.01 -8.76 -3.91
C ASN A 142 6.85 -10.29 -3.84
N THR A 143 7.56 -10.91 -2.91
CA THR A 143 7.44 -12.34 -2.59
C THR A 143 7.54 -12.51 -1.09
N SER A 144 6.57 -13.19 -0.48
CA SER A 144 6.53 -13.45 0.96
C SER A 144 5.94 -14.81 1.29
N ALA A 145 6.48 -15.46 2.31
CA ALA A 145 5.85 -16.66 2.84
C ALA A 145 4.70 -16.28 3.78
N ILE A 146 3.57 -16.93 3.59
CA ILE A 146 2.38 -16.80 4.46
C ILE A 146 2.59 -17.68 5.70
N TYR A 147 3.06 -18.89 5.49
CA TYR A 147 3.48 -19.83 6.52
C TYR A 147 4.51 -20.83 5.96
N PHE A 148 5.17 -21.53 6.86
CA PHE A 148 6.09 -22.64 6.56
C PHE A 148 5.61 -23.90 7.24
N SER A 149 6.04 -25.06 6.71
CA SER A 149 6.03 -26.37 7.39
C SER A 149 7.37 -27.09 7.15
N VAL A 150 7.68 -28.06 7.99
CA VAL A 150 8.89 -28.89 7.88
C VAL A 150 8.52 -30.36 7.99
N ASP A 151 9.19 -31.21 7.20
CA ASP A 151 9.13 -32.67 7.26
C ASP A 151 7.70 -33.29 7.25
N VAL A 152 6.79 -32.64 6.45
CA VAL A 152 5.40 -33.13 6.28
C VAL A 152 4.61 -33.18 7.60
N GLU A 153 4.92 -32.30 8.54
CA GLU A 153 4.11 -32.12 9.73
C GLU A 153 2.88 -31.24 9.43
N ASP A 154 1.71 -31.58 10.00
CA ASP A 154 0.50 -30.73 9.93
C ASP A 154 0.63 -29.42 10.70
N LYS A 155 1.84 -29.05 11.06
CA LYS A 155 2.14 -27.88 11.87
C LYS A 155 2.73 -26.77 11.02
N ILE A 156 2.12 -25.60 11.12
CA ILE A 156 2.56 -24.39 10.41
C ILE A 156 3.34 -23.45 11.34
N TYR A 157 4.32 -22.76 10.77
CA TYR A 157 5.23 -21.85 11.45
C TYR A 157 5.32 -20.53 10.70
N SER A 158 5.51 -19.44 11.41
CA SER A 158 5.82 -18.14 10.80
C SER A 158 7.29 -18.01 10.38
N ASP A 159 8.17 -18.82 10.98
CA ASP A 159 9.61 -18.87 10.67
C ASP A 159 10.14 -20.27 11.03
N VAL A 160 11.00 -20.81 10.17
CA VAL A 160 11.62 -22.14 10.35
C VAL A 160 13.15 -22.09 10.43
N ARG A 161 13.72 -20.88 10.49
CA ARG A 161 15.18 -20.73 10.67
C ARG A 161 15.67 -21.43 11.93
N ASP A 162 16.83 -22.05 11.83
CA ASP A 162 17.47 -22.86 12.90
C ASP A 162 16.69 -24.13 13.31
N MET A 163 15.54 -24.46 12.70
CA MET A 163 14.88 -25.75 12.87
C MET A 163 15.60 -26.83 12.08
N GLU A 164 15.73 -28.04 12.65
CA GLU A 164 16.25 -29.21 11.94
C GLU A 164 15.17 -29.78 11.02
N ALA A 165 15.51 -30.01 9.75
CA ALA A 165 14.58 -30.52 8.74
C ALA A 165 15.31 -31.22 7.59
N THR A 166 14.58 -32.09 6.90
CA THR A 166 14.98 -32.70 5.61
C THR A 166 14.21 -32.06 4.46
N THR A 167 13.01 -31.51 4.71
CA THR A 167 12.17 -30.83 3.74
C THR A 167 11.60 -29.58 4.35
N VAL A 168 11.61 -28.49 3.60
CA VAL A 168 10.99 -27.21 3.96
C VAL A 168 9.93 -26.90 2.91
N GLU A 169 8.73 -26.62 3.37
CA GLU A 169 7.60 -26.23 2.54
C GLU A 169 7.10 -24.87 2.97
N ALA A 170 6.49 -24.13 2.05
CA ALA A 170 5.85 -22.87 2.36
C ALA A 170 4.69 -22.58 1.41
N CYS A 171 3.65 -21.98 1.93
CA CYS A 171 2.68 -21.22 1.13
C CYS A 171 3.26 -19.85 0.83
N VAL A 172 3.54 -19.57 -0.43
CA VAL A 172 4.22 -18.34 -0.88
C VAL A 172 3.27 -17.49 -1.69
N SER A 173 3.19 -16.22 -1.29
CA SER A 173 2.48 -15.16 -2.01
C SER A 173 3.43 -14.44 -2.94
N TYR A 174 3.11 -14.42 -4.24
CA TYR A 174 3.81 -13.68 -5.28
C TYR A 174 2.93 -12.53 -5.76
N MET A 175 3.47 -11.33 -5.78
CA MET A 175 2.80 -10.15 -6.31
C MET A 175 3.45 -9.75 -7.61
N LEU A 176 2.67 -9.82 -8.67
CA LEU A 176 3.08 -9.63 -10.05
C LEU A 176 2.55 -8.28 -10.53
N CYS A 177 3.44 -7.43 -11.00
CA CYS A 177 3.09 -6.16 -11.63
C CYS A 177 3.14 -6.28 -13.14
N GLU A 178 2.19 -5.70 -13.84
CA GLU A 178 2.20 -5.63 -15.29
C GLU A 178 3.44 -4.87 -15.80
N THR A 179 4.11 -5.42 -16.82
CA THR A 179 5.31 -4.79 -17.39
C THR A 179 5.02 -3.47 -18.08
N SER A 180 3.78 -3.19 -18.49
CA SER A 180 3.31 -1.89 -19.00
C SER A 180 3.52 -0.79 -17.95
N PHE A 181 3.04 -1.00 -16.72
CA PHE A 181 3.24 -0.09 -15.59
C PHE A 181 4.73 0.12 -15.29
N VAL A 182 5.50 -0.97 -15.21
CA VAL A 182 6.94 -0.90 -14.95
C VAL A 182 7.67 -0.06 -16.00
N LYS A 183 7.43 -0.30 -17.28
CA LYS A 183 8.07 0.44 -18.38
C LYS A 183 7.76 1.95 -18.34
N MET A 184 6.51 2.29 -18.01
CA MET A 184 6.09 3.67 -17.90
C MET A 184 6.88 4.41 -16.80
N PHE A 185 6.96 3.84 -15.61
CA PHE A 185 7.63 4.48 -14.47
C PHE A 185 9.16 4.30 -14.47
N ASP A 186 9.70 3.27 -15.10
CA ASP A 186 11.15 3.17 -15.37
C ASP A 186 11.62 4.34 -16.25
N THR A 187 10.81 4.78 -17.21
CA THR A 187 11.11 5.97 -18.01
C THR A 187 11.24 7.21 -17.13
N VAL A 188 10.30 7.43 -16.19
CA VAL A 188 10.36 8.53 -15.21
C VAL A 188 11.63 8.44 -14.36
N ALA A 189 11.90 7.27 -13.81
CA ALA A 189 13.03 7.04 -12.92
C ALA A 189 14.39 7.26 -13.62
N ASN A 190 14.54 6.74 -14.84
CA ASN A 190 15.75 6.85 -15.64
C ASN A 190 16.03 8.31 -16.03
N GLU A 191 15.03 9.06 -16.49
CA GLU A 191 15.18 10.47 -16.86
C GLU A 191 15.59 11.35 -15.67
N LEU A 192 15.12 11.01 -14.46
CA LEU A 192 15.49 11.71 -13.23
C LEU A 192 16.79 11.18 -12.59
N GLY A 193 17.38 10.13 -13.18
CA GLY A 193 18.66 9.56 -12.78
C GLY A 193 18.61 8.78 -11.47
N PHE A 194 17.48 8.18 -11.13
CA PHE A 194 17.40 7.15 -10.08
C PHE A 194 18.08 5.87 -10.57
N THR A 195 18.80 5.17 -9.69
CA THR A 195 19.57 3.95 -10.03
C THR A 195 19.22 2.74 -9.17
N ASP A 196 18.45 2.93 -8.10
CA ASP A 196 17.93 1.89 -7.23
C ASP A 196 16.40 2.10 -7.18
N VAL A 197 15.70 1.49 -8.14
CA VAL A 197 14.23 1.60 -8.29
C VAL A 197 13.59 0.30 -7.83
N ARG A 198 12.55 0.40 -7.02
CA ARG A 198 11.80 -0.75 -6.51
C ARG A 198 10.32 -0.49 -6.59
N TYR A 199 9.62 -1.47 -7.08
CA TYR A 199 8.17 -1.49 -7.12
C TYR A 199 7.63 -2.21 -5.89
N VAL A 200 6.58 -1.68 -5.29
CA VAL A 200 5.94 -2.23 -4.09
C VAL A 200 4.43 -2.21 -4.29
N ALA A 201 3.78 -3.35 -4.19
CA ALA A 201 2.32 -3.40 -4.24
C ALA A 201 1.75 -2.59 -3.07
N THR A 202 0.96 -1.56 -3.35
CA THR A 202 0.41 -0.65 -2.33
C THR A 202 -0.46 -1.42 -1.34
N CYS A 203 -1.32 -2.30 -1.82
CA CYS A 203 -2.17 -3.15 -1.00
C CYS A 203 -1.37 -4.05 -0.02
N TRP A 204 -0.23 -4.60 -0.46
CA TRP A 204 0.65 -5.34 0.43
C TRP A 204 1.32 -4.45 1.47
N ALA A 205 1.79 -3.27 1.05
CA ALA A 205 2.39 -2.30 1.97
C ALA A 205 1.39 -1.91 3.08
N GLU A 206 0.12 -1.73 2.75
CA GLU A 206 -0.95 -1.44 3.70
C GLU A 206 -1.20 -2.61 4.65
N CYS A 207 -1.34 -3.83 4.13
CA CYS A 207 -1.46 -5.05 4.94
C CYS A 207 -0.31 -5.19 5.95
N MET A 208 0.92 -4.84 5.56
CA MET A 208 2.11 -5.01 6.39
C MET A 208 2.34 -3.88 7.39
N SER A 209 1.85 -2.68 7.14
CA SER A 209 2.18 -1.49 7.93
C SER A 209 1.05 -0.94 8.78
N LEU A 210 -0.21 -1.16 8.38
CA LEU A 210 -1.37 -0.68 9.15
C LEU A 210 -1.69 -1.59 10.33
N LEU A 211 -1.35 -2.88 10.25
CA LEU A 211 -1.65 -3.90 11.22
C LEU A 211 -0.40 -4.32 12.00
N GLU A 212 -0.55 -4.51 13.31
CA GLU A 212 0.50 -5.08 14.14
C GLU A 212 0.68 -6.56 13.84
N LYS A 213 1.85 -7.12 14.18
CA LYS A 213 2.19 -8.52 13.88
C LYS A 213 1.16 -9.50 14.45
N GLU A 214 0.71 -9.28 15.67
CA GLU A 214 -0.27 -10.11 16.38
C GLU A 214 -1.63 -10.14 15.68
N GLN A 215 -2.02 -9.05 15.03
CA GLN A 215 -3.24 -8.99 14.21
C GLN A 215 -3.07 -9.79 12.93
N ARG A 216 -1.87 -9.73 12.30
CA ARG A 216 -1.54 -10.45 11.06
C ARG A 216 -1.31 -11.95 11.24
N ASP A 217 -1.05 -12.43 12.45
CA ASP A 217 -0.90 -13.88 12.72
C ASP A 217 -2.16 -14.68 12.42
N ASN A 218 -3.33 -14.03 12.40
CA ASN A 218 -4.60 -14.61 11.96
C ASN A 218 -4.94 -14.19 10.53
N VAL A 219 -5.87 -14.90 9.91
CA VAL A 219 -6.48 -14.47 8.64
C VAL A 219 -7.31 -13.21 8.89
N TYR A 220 -7.12 -12.20 8.07
CA TYR A 220 -7.88 -10.95 8.12
C TYR A 220 -8.15 -10.44 6.71
N MET A 221 -9.11 -9.54 6.62
CA MET A 221 -9.43 -8.82 5.40
C MET A 221 -9.12 -7.34 5.57
N LEU A 222 -8.46 -6.75 4.57
CA LEU A 222 -8.27 -5.31 4.44
C LEU A 222 -8.99 -4.83 3.19
N ILE A 223 -9.91 -3.90 3.38
CA ILE A 223 -10.66 -3.21 2.32
C ILE A 223 -10.09 -1.79 2.23
N ASP A 224 -9.55 -1.45 1.07
CA ASP A 224 -9.19 -0.07 0.73
C ASP A 224 -10.19 0.46 -0.30
N ILE A 225 -11.01 1.42 0.11
CA ILE A 225 -11.91 2.13 -0.82
C ILE A 225 -11.25 3.47 -1.15
N GLY A 226 -10.65 3.53 -2.35
CA GLY A 226 -9.97 4.70 -2.87
C GLY A 226 -10.91 5.70 -3.57
N TYR A 227 -10.36 6.53 -4.46
CA TYR A 227 -11.12 7.57 -5.16
C TYR A 227 -11.96 7.01 -6.31
N LEU A 228 -11.34 6.39 -7.33
CA LEU A 228 -12.03 5.73 -8.45
C LEU A 228 -12.04 4.21 -8.32
N SER A 229 -11.06 3.63 -7.64
CA SER A 229 -10.89 2.19 -7.51
C SER A 229 -10.81 1.75 -6.06
N SER A 230 -11.06 0.47 -5.83
CA SER A 230 -10.99 -0.15 -4.50
C SER A 230 -10.32 -1.51 -4.60
N SER A 231 -9.77 -1.98 -3.48
CA SER A 231 -9.19 -3.30 -3.34
C SER A 231 -9.64 -4.00 -2.06
N VAL A 232 -9.67 -5.32 -2.14
CA VAL A 232 -9.95 -6.22 -1.01
C VAL A 232 -8.85 -7.25 -0.95
N CYS A 233 -8.12 -7.29 0.15
CA CYS A 233 -7.05 -8.24 0.39
C CYS A 233 -7.44 -9.21 1.51
N LEU A 234 -7.43 -10.50 1.22
CA LEU A 234 -7.40 -11.56 2.22
C LEU A 234 -5.94 -11.85 2.53
N ALA A 235 -5.51 -11.69 3.77
CA ALA A 235 -4.11 -11.78 4.12
C ALA A 235 -3.87 -12.53 5.44
N LYS A 236 -2.66 -13.07 5.59
CA LYS A 236 -2.18 -13.70 6.82
C LYS A 236 -0.65 -13.61 6.88
N GLY A 237 -0.12 -13.42 8.08
CA GLY A 237 1.34 -13.31 8.26
C GLY A 237 1.92 -12.14 7.47
N ASP A 238 2.89 -12.42 6.63
CA ASP A 238 3.55 -11.42 5.79
C ASP A 238 3.11 -11.49 4.31
N GLY A 239 2.06 -12.25 3.98
CA GLY A 239 1.58 -12.43 2.60
C GLY A 239 0.09 -12.17 2.41
N ILE A 240 -0.29 -11.97 1.16
CA ILE A 240 -1.67 -11.89 0.71
C ILE A 240 -2.08 -13.26 0.16
N LEU A 241 -3.17 -13.81 0.67
CA LEU A 241 -3.77 -15.07 0.24
C LEU A 241 -4.52 -14.90 -1.09
N ASP A 242 -5.39 -13.89 -1.16
CA ASP A 242 -6.14 -13.51 -2.34
C ASP A 242 -6.37 -11.99 -2.37
N MET A 243 -6.52 -11.43 -3.56
CA MET A 243 -6.77 -10.01 -3.77
C MET A 243 -7.74 -9.81 -4.92
N LYS A 244 -8.72 -8.95 -4.70
CA LYS A 244 -9.64 -8.45 -5.72
C LYS A 244 -9.55 -6.94 -5.80
N SER A 245 -9.59 -6.39 -7.01
CA SER A 245 -9.74 -4.96 -7.26
C SER A 245 -10.97 -4.71 -8.14
N PHE A 246 -11.58 -3.55 -7.97
CA PHE A 246 -12.73 -3.14 -8.78
C PHE A 246 -12.74 -1.63 -8.96
N SER A 247 -13.22 -1.18 -10.13
CA SER A 247 -13.25 0.22 -10.53
C SER A 247 -14.48 0.93 -9.99
N MET A 248 -14.54 1.05 -8.66
CA MET A 248 -15.49 1.90 -7.95
C MET A 248 -14.84 2.43 -6.67
N GLY A 249 -14.99 3.72 -6.41
CA GLY A 249 -14.45 4.40 -5.25
C GLY A 249 -15.34 5.55 -4.80
N GLY A 250 -14.84 6.35 -3.88
CA GLY A 250 -15.61 7.44 -3.27
C GLY A 250 -16.05 8.54 -4.22
N ALA A 251 -15.39 8.70 -5.38
CA ALA A 251 -15.79 9.65 -6.40
C ALA A 251 -17.16 9.32 -7.04
N HIS A 252 -17.54 8.05 -7.04
CA HIS A 252 -18.84 7.65 -7.56
C HIS A 252 -20.00 8.15 -6.70
N ILE A 253 -19.79 8.33 -5.37
CA ILE A 253 -20.79 9.03 -4.53
C ILE A 253 -20.89 10.50 -4.93
N CYS A 254 -19.75 11.15 -5.25
CA CYS A 254 -19.76 12.53 -5.72
C CYS A 254 -20.43 12.67 -7.09
N ALA A 255 -20.17 11.73 -8.01
CA ALA A 255 -20.80 11.68 -9.33
C ALA A 255 -22.33 11.51 -9.21
N ASP A 256 -22.79 10.63 -8.33
CA ASP A 256 -24.24 10.45 -8.10
C ASP A 256 -24.90 11.73 -7.54
N ILE A 257 -24.24 12.43 -6.61
CA ILE A 257 -24.75 13.71 -6.08
C ILE A 257 -24.75 14.77 -7.18
N PHE A 258 -23.67 14.87 -7.97
CA PHE A 258 -23.54 15.79 -9.10
C PHE A 258 -24.68 15.58 -10.12
N GLU A 259 -24.90 14.34 -10.56
CA GLU A 259 -25.89 14.02 -11.57
C GLU A 259 -27.32 14.13 -11.05
N ALA A 260 -27.59 13.65 -9.83
CA ALA A 260 -28.95 13.62 -9.29
C ALA A 260 -29.46 15.02 -8.90
N LEU A 261 -28.56 15.90 -8.44
CA LEU A 261 -28.95 17.24 -7.95
C LEU A 261 -28.60 18.37 -8.91
N ASP A 262 -27.97 18.08 -10.06
CA ASP A 262 -27.52 19.07 -11.07
C ASP A 262 -26.71 20.22 -10.44
N VAL A 263 -25.73 19.88 -9.59
CA VAL A 263 -24.87 20.84 -8.87
C VAL A 263 -23.42 20.72 -9.35
N PRO A 264 -22.53 21.72 -9.16
CA PRO A 264 -21.11 21.58 -9.49
C PRO A 264 -20.43 20.41 -8.76
N PHE A 265 -19.48 19.74 -9.42
CA PHE A 265 -18.81 18.56 -8.86
C PHE A 265 -18.07 18.84 -7.54
N GLU A 266 -17.46 20.04 -7.43
CA GLU A 266 -16.80 20.48 -6.19
C GLU A 266 -17.79 20.60 -5.03
N MET A 267 -19.03 21.01 -5.31
CA MET A 267 -20.10 21.07 -4.32
C MET A 267 -20.55 19.66 -3.91
N ALA A 268 -20.58 18.71 -4.84
CA ALA A 268 -20.88 17.31 -4.56
C ALA A 268 -19.76 16.66 -3.69
N GLU A 269 -18.48 16.94 -3.99
CA GLU A 269 -17.36 16.49 -3.13
C GLU A 269 -17.46 17.06 -1.71
N GLU A 270 -17.81 18.33 -1.59
CA GLU A 270 -17.99 18.95 -0.27
C GLU A 270 -19.19 18.39 0.48
N ALA A 271 -20.30 18.15 -0.18
CA ALA A 271 -21.49 17.53 0.39
C ALA A 271 -21.18 16.11 0.91
N LYS A 272 -20.51 15.29 0.10
CA LYS A 272 -20.04 13.96 0.53
C LYS A 272 -19.18 14.03 1.80
N ARG A 273 -18.28 15.01 1.90
CA ARG A 273 -17.43 15.18 3.08
C ARG A 273 -18.18 15.60 4.34
N LEU A 274 -19.26 16.36 4.19
CA LEU A 274 -20.03 16.93 5.30
C LEU A 274 -21.16 16.04 5.76
N VAL A 275 -21.73 15.19 4.90
CA VAL A 275 -22.87 14.33 5.24
C VAL A 275 -22.53 13.37 6.38
N ASP A 276 -23.48 13.21 7.30
CA ASP A 276 -23.40 12.23 8.39
C ASP A 276 -24.58 11.25 8.31
N LEU A 277 -24.28 10.02 7.93
CA LEU A 277 -25.28 8.97 7.70
C LEU A 277 -25.98 8.48 9.00
N ASN A 278 -25.49 8.89 10.18
CA ASN A 278 -26.11 8.57 11.45
C ASN A 278 -27.25 9.53 11.82
N LEU A 279 -27.36 10.66 11.12
CA LEU A 279 -28.33 11.70 11.43
C LEU A 279 -29.61 11.53 10.62
N ASN A 280 -30.73 11.92 11.25
CA ASN A 280 -31.99 12.17 10.57
C ASN A 280 -32.07 13.67 10.32
N TYR A 281 -31.97 14.07 9.06
CA TYR A 281 -32.02 15.46 8.67
C TYR A 281 -33.47 15.93 8.52
N SER A 282 -33.72 17.24 8.73
CA SER A 282 -34.96 17.88 8.31
C SER A 282 -34.89 18.19 6.82
N ASP A 283 -36.05 18.30 6.17
CA ASP A 283 -36.16 18.60 4.73
C ASP A 283 -35.50 19.94 4.34
N GLU A 284 -35.32 20.86 5.29
CA GLU A 284 -34.73 22.17 5.09
C GLU A 284 -33.23 22.23 5.39
N ALA A 285 -32.62 21.13 5.86
CA ALA A 285 -31.21 21.11 6.25
C ALA A 285 -30.31 21.15 5.02
N VAL A 286 -29.54 22.23 4.86
CA VAL A 286 -28.59 22.44 3.75
C VAL A 286 -27.18 22.09 4.22
N LEU A 287 -26.45 21.25 3.46
CA LEU A 287 -25.03 20.94 3.69
C LEU A 287 -24.12 21.97 3.05
N VAL A 288 -24.38 22.28 1.79
CA VAL A 288 -23.55 23.17 0.96
C VAL A 288 -24.46 24.07 0.13
N SER A 289 -24.12 25.35 -0.03
CA SER A 289 -24.78 26.27 -0.95
C SER A 289 -23.81 27.34 -1.43
N ASP A 290 -23.89 27.71 -2.72
CA ASP A 290 -23.15 28.80 -3.33
C ASP A 290 -24.04 30.05 -3.61
N GLY A 291 -25.30 29.99 -3.21
CA GLY A 291 -26.30 31.03 -3.41
C GLY A 291 -27.18 30.85 -4.69
N GLU A 292 -26.71 30.07 -5.66
CA GLU A 292 -27.47 29.64 -6.83
C GLU A 292 -27.96 28.21 -6.69
N ASN A 293 -27.11 27.34 -6.15
CA ASN A 293 -27.37 25.93 -5.92
C ASN A 293 -27.32 25.60 -4.43
N ALA A 294 -27.98 24.51 -4.05
CA ALA A 294 -27.95 24.00 -2.69
C ALA A 294 -28.04 22.47 -2.69
N VAL A 295 -27.20 21.83 -1.88
CA VAL A 295 -27.29 20.40 -1.59
C VAL A 295 -27.95 20.21 -0.24
N TYR A 296 -29.14 19.61 -0.23
CA TYR A 296 -29.85 19.28 1.00
C TYR A 296 -29.30 18.02 1.63
N ALA A 297 -29.23 18.03 2.94
CA ALA A 297 -28.58 16.95 3.71
C ALA A 297 -29.31 15.61 3.57
N GLN A 298 -30.62 15.62 3.47
CA GLN A 298 -31.43 14.42 3.30
C GLN A 298 -31.15 13.77 1.94
N ASP A 299 -31.14 14.56 0.86
CA ASP A 299 -30.90 14.07 -0.49
C ASP A 299 -29.48 13.48 -0.63
N ALA A 300 -28.46 14.20 -0.13
CA ALA A 300 -27.10 13.72 -0.13
C ALA A 300 -26.93 12.43 0.70
N CYS A 301 -27.65 12.33 1.82
CA CYS A 301 -27.62 11.14 2.67
C CYS A 301 -28.24 9.92 1.97
N GLU A 302 -29.39 10.10 1.29
CA GLU A 302 -30.06 9.04 0.54
C GLU A 302 -29.21 8.58 -0.65
N ILE A 303 -28.68 9.51 -1.45
CA ILE A 303 -27.80 9.20 -2.58
C ILE A 303 -26.55 8.44 -2.10
N ALA A 304 -25.92 8.91 -1.03
CA ALA A 304 -24.73 8.24 -0.49
C ALA A 304 -25.05 6.83 0.01
N LYS A 305 -26.19 6.60 0.67
CA LYS A 305 -26.62 5.26 1.11
C LYS A 305 -26.87 4.34 -0.09
N ASN A 306 -27.55 4.81 -1.13
CA ASN A 306 -27.79 4.03 -2.34
C ASN A 306 -26.47 3.55 -2.98
N ARG A 307 -25.44 4.42 -3.02
CA ARG A 307 -24.12 4.00 -3.50
C ARG A 307 -23.42 3.04 -2.56
N LEU A 308 -23.57 3.21 -1.25
CA LEU A 308 -23.04 2.27 -0.26
C LEU A 308 -23.70 0.89 -0.33
N ASP A 309 -24.96 0.80 -0.74
CA ASP A 309 -25.62 -0.48 -1.01
C ASP A 309 -24.95 -1.23 -2.17
N VAL A 310 -24.58 -0.52 -3.24
CA VAL A 310 -23.81 -1.10 -4.36
C VAL A 310 -22.43 -1.58 -3.90
N PHE A 311 -21.73 -0.81 -3.05
CA PHE A 311 -20.48 -1.28 -2.42
C PHE A 311 -20.70 -2.56 -1.60
N ALA A 312 -21.78 -2.60 -0.82
CA ALA A 312 -22.10 -3.77 0.01
C ALA A 312 -22.41 -5.01 -0.85
N GLU A 313 -23.10 -4.85 -2.00
CA GLU A 313 -23.35 -5.94 -2.93
C GLU A 313 -22.04 -6.51 -3.49
N ILE A 314 -21.15 -5.66 -4.02
CA ILE A 314 -19.85 -6.08 -4.57
C ILE A 314 -18.99 -6.75 -3.47
N LEU A 315 -18.91 -6.16 -2.29
CA LEU A 315 -18.15 -6.73 -1.18
C LEU A 315 -18.75 -8.07 -0.72
N SER A 316 -20.09 -8.20 -0.71
CA SER A 316 -20.77 -9.46 -0.39
C SER A 316 -20.43 -10.57 -1.39
N ASP A 317 -20.34 -10.25 -2.67
CA ASP A 317 -19.98 -11.23 -3.70
C ASP A 317 -18.49 -11.63 -3.58
N ILE A 318 -17.59 -10.68 -3.31
CA ILE A 318 -16.20 -10.99 -3.02
C ILE A 318 -16.08 -11.87 -1.76
N PHE A 319 -16.84 -11.58 -0.70
CA PHE A 319 -16.82 -12.42 0.51
C PHE A 319 -17.25 -13.86 0.24
N LYS A 320 -18.26 -14.08 -0.63
CA LYS A 320 -18.68 -15.42 -1.02
C LYS A 320 -17.61 -16.17 -1.82
N GLU A 321 -16.88 -15.47 -2.70
CA GLU A 321 -15.80 -16.09 -3.49
C GLU A 321 -14.64 -16.60 -2.60
N ILE A 322 -14.36 -15.93 -1.48
CA ILE A 322 -13.25 -16.26 -0.58
C ILE A 322 -13.71 -17.01 0.69
N GLU A 323 -15.00 -17.37 0.81
CA GLU A 323 -15.59 -17.95 2.04
C GLU A 323 -14.93 -19.27 2.44
N ASP A 324 -14.50 -20.08 1.48
CA ASP A 324 -13.82 -21.36 1.73
C ASP A 324 -12.42 -21.18 2.33
N ASP A 325 -11.75 -20.06 2.06
CA ASP A 325 -10.41 -19.74 2.53
C ASP A 325 -10.41 -18.84 3.78
N ALA A 326 -11.57 -18.32 4.18
CA ALA A 326 -11.72 -17.33 5.23
C ALA A 326 -12.55 -17.83 6.43
N PRO A 327 -11.99 -17.84 7.66
CA PRO A 327 -12.76 -18.18 8.85
C PRO A 327 -13.90 -17.18 9.08
N SER A 328 -15.05 -17.68 9.52
CA SER A 328 -16.25 -16.85 9.78
C SER A 328 -16.02 -15.72 10.80
N TYR A 329 -15.01 -15.86 11.65
CA TYR A 329 -14.63 -14.91 12.71
C TYR A 329 -13.47 -13.99 12.31
N MET A 330 -13.06 -13.94 11.03
CA MET A 330 -11.95 -13.09 10.62
C MET A 330 -12.27 -11.61 10.85
N SER A 331 -11.23 -10.85 11.19
CA SER A 331 -11.32 -9.39 11.32
C SER A 331 -11.40 -8.74 9.94
N VAL A 332 -12.27 -7.73 9.82
CA VAL A 332 -12.43 -6.94 8.59
C VAL A 332 -12.06 -5.49 8.89
N TYR A 333 -11.07 -4.99 8.17
CA TYR A 333 -10.58 -3.62 8.29
C TYR A 333 -10.92 -2.80 7.05
N LEU A 334 -11.20 -1.51 7.25
CA LEU A 334 -11.52 -0.54 6.22
C LEU A 334 -10.57 0.66 6.29
N THR A 335 -10.02 1.04 5.15
CA THR A 335 -9.18 2.21 4.99
C THR A 335 -9.47 2.92 3.66
N GLY A 336 -8.66 3.90 3.26
CA GLY A 336 -8.77 4.61 2.00
C GLY A 336 -9.52 5.94 2.09
N GLU A 337 -9.38 6.75 1.03
CA GLU A 337 -9.97 8.09 0.96
C GLU A 337 -11.45 8.12 0.59
N GLY A 338 -11.95 6.99 0.07
CA GLY A 338 -13.28 6.94 -0.53
C GLY A 338 -14.43 7.10 0.46
N VAL A 339 -14.47 6.24 1.49
CA VAL A 339 -15.60 6.19 2.43
C VAL A 339 -15.19 6.06 3.91
N ALA A 340 -13.93 5.68 4.20
CA ALA A 340 -13.51 5.42 5.58
C ALA A 340 -13.66 6.63 6.50
N SER A 341 -13.45 7.84 5.98
CA SER A 341 -13.63 9.12 6.71
C SER A 341 -15.07 9.63 6.72
N MET A 342 -15.99 9.02 5.95
CA MET A 342 -17.39 9.43 5.88
C MET A 342 -18.14 9.00 7.15
N ARG A 343 -18.79 9.96 7.83
CA ARG A 343 -19.48 9.70 9.09
C ARG A 343 -20.65 8.74 8.90
N GLY A 344 -20.65 7.65 9.63
CA GLY A 344 -21.70 6.62 9.57
C GLY A 344 -21.48 5.54 8.49
N ALA A 345 -20.59 5.73 7.50
CA ALA A 345 -20.39 4.75 6.43
C ALA A 345 -19.92 3.39 6.95
N LYS A 346 -18.96 3.36 7.89
CA LYS A 346 -18.53 2.12 8.55
C LYS A 346 -19.72 1.35 9.16
N LYS A 347 -20.57 2.05 9.93
CA LYS A 347 -21.72 1.44 10.58
C LYS A 347 -22.69 0.89 9.53
N TYR A 348 -23.00 1.70 8.52
CA TYR A 348 -23.90 1.32 7.44
C TYR A 348 -23.42 0.07 6.71
N LEU A 349 -22.16 0.04 6.26
CA LEU A 349 -21.56 -1.12 5.60
C LEU A 349 -21.52 -2.35 6.52
N SER A 350 -21.24 -2.17 7.83
CA SER A 350 -21.25 -3.28 8.79
C SER A 350 -22.62 -3.90 8.93
N GLU A 351 -23.69 -3.09 8.94
CA GLU A 351 -25.07 -3.56 9.00
C GLU A 351 -25.49 -4.28 7.72
N GLN A 352 -25.15 -3.73 6.54
CA GLN A 352 -25.48 -4.34 5.23
C GLN A 352 -24.75 -5.68 5.01
N LEU A 353 -23.48 -5.76 5.41
CA LEU A 353 -22.65 -6.95 5.21
C LEU A 353 -22.79 -7.99 6.35
N GLY A 354 -23.44 -7.62 7.48
CA GLY A 354 -23.49 -8.50 8.66
C GLY A 354 -22.11 -8.81 9.24
N LYS A 355 -21.12 -7.94 9.02
CA LYS A 355 -19.72 -8.10 9.46
C LYS A 355 -19.32 -6.93 10.37
N ASN A 356 -18.51 -7.20 11.40
CA ASN A 356 -17.91 -6.12 12.17
C ASN A 356 -16.71 -5.54 11.39
N ILE A 357 -16.86 -4.32 10.88
CA ILE A 357 -15.80 -3.60 10.16
C ILE A 357 -15.13 -2.63 11.13
N GLU A 358 -13.80 -2.58 11.11
CA GLU A 358 -13.02 -1.62 11.88
C GLU A 358 -12.25 -0.68 10.94
N ILE A 359 -12.35 0.64 11.18
CA ILE A 359 -11.51 1.60 10.44
C ILE A 359 -10.10 1.51 10.97
N ILE A 360 -9.15 1.34 10.04
CA ILE A 360 -7.73 1.36 10.35
C ILE A 360 -7.05 2.55 9.68
N THR A 361 -6.10 3.15 10.39
CA THR A 361 -5.36 4.33 9.93
C THR A 361 -3.88 4.17 10.19
N PRO A 362 -3.03 4.84 9.41
CA PRO A 362 -1.60 4.82 9.66
C PRO A 362 -1.25 5.46 11.01
N LYS A 363 -0.13 5.00 11.60
CA LYS A 363 0.42 5.51 12.86
C LYS A 363 1.70 6.32 12.65
N LEU A 364 1.87 6.90 11.48
CA LEU A 364 3.05 7.69 11.13
C LEU A 364 2.78 9.17 11.38
N PRO A 365 3.62 9.87 12.18
CA PRO A 365 3.43 11.31 12.40
C PRO A 365 3.38 12.09 11.08
N GLY A 366 2.30 12.84 10.87
CA GLY A 366 1.99 13.55 9.63
C GLY A 366 1.05 12.81 8.69
N PHE A 367 0.89 11.50 8.86
CA PHE A 367 -0.06 10.66 8.14
C PHE A 367 -0.83 9.83 9.16
N VAL A 368 -2.06 10.23 9.49
CA VAL A 368 -2.86 9.61 10.57
C VAL A 368 -4.32 9.35 10.18
N LYS A 369 -4.67 9.66 8.94
CA LYS A 369 -6.02 9.52 8.44
C LYS A 369 -6.12 8.35 7.44
N PRO A 370 -7.32 7.79 7.20
CA PRO A 370 -7.50 6.72 6.22
C PRO A 370 -7.00 7.10 4.81
N GLU A 371 -7.19 8.35 4.39
CA GLU A 371 -6.71 8.87 3.10
C GLU A 371 -5.18 8.92 2.95
N ASP A 372 -4.45 8.74 4.04
CA ASP A 372 -2.98 8.72 4.05
C ASP A 372 -2.42 7.29 3.98
N SER A 373 -3.27 6.26 3.97
CA SER A 373 -2.87 4.86 4.17
C SER A 373 -1.84 4.39 3.15
N SER A 374 -2.05 4.61 1.86
CA SER A 374 -1.11 4.23 0.79
C SER A 374 0.26 4.89 0.98
N LYS A 375 0.28 6.21 1.13
CA LYS A 375 1.50 7.03 1.30
C LYS A 375 2.32 6.62 2.51
N ALA A 376 1.64 6.50 3.65
CA ALA A 376 2.27 6.10 4.91
C ALA A 376 2.84 4.69 4.84
N SER A 377 2.06 3.77 4.28
CA SER A 377 2.41 2.35 4.15
C SER A 377 3.61 2.15 3.25
N LEU A 378 3.62 2.78 2.08
CA LEU A 378 4.76 2.75 1.17
C LEU A 378 6.03 3.31 1.80
N LEU A 379 5.91 4.41 2.56
CA LEU A 379 7.06 5.02 3.23
C LEU A 379 7.64 4.12 4.34
N VAL A 380 6.77 3.48 5.13
CA VAL A 380 7.19 2.52 6.17
C VAL A 380 7.85 1.29 5.52
N MET A 381 7.29 0.77 4.44
CA MET A 381 7.85 -0.38 3.73
C MET A 381 9.18 -0.03 3.06
N ALA A 382 9.31 1.15 2.47
CA ALA A 382 10.57 1.63 1.90
C ALA A 382 11.69 1.71 2.95
N ASP A 383 11.41 2.18 4.18
CA ASP A 383 12.39 2.15 5.29
C ASP A 383 12.74 0.71 5.69
N ASN A 384 11.75 -0.18 5.80
CA ASN A 384 11.97 -1.57 6.20
C ASN A 384 12.80 -2.35 5.16
N LEU A 385 12.44 -2.27 3.88
CA LEU A 385 13.17 -2.91 2.80
C LEU A 385 14.61 -2.38 2.67
N SER A 386 14.82 -1.09 2.93
CA SER A 386 16.17 -0.49 2.94
C SER A 386 17.06 -1.01 4.07
N LYS A 387 16.49 -1.42 5.20
CA LYS A 387 17.24 -2.02 6.32
C LYS A 387 17.71 -3.44 6.01
N PHE A 388 16.87 -4.21 5.33
CA PHE A 388 17.20 -5.58 4.91
C PHE A 388 18.47 -5.63 4.05
N ASP A 389 18.59 -4.72 3.08
CA ASP A 389 19.76 -4.64 2.22
C ASP A 389 21.03 -4.27 2.95
N PHE A 390 20.93 -3.36 3.91
CA PHE A 390 22.07 -2.95 4.72
C PHE A 390 22.57 -4.12 5.60
N GLY A 391 21.66 -4.92 6.14
CA GLY A 391 21.99 -6.16 6.88
C GLY A 391 22.69 -7.18 5.99
N ALA A 392 22.20 -7.43 4.78
CA ALA A 392 22.82 -8.32 3.80
C ALA A 392 24.20 -7.82 3.34
N PHE A 393 24.36 -6.52 3.13
CA PHE A 393 25.63 -5.88 2.78
C PHE A 393 26.66 -6.02 3.92
N ILE A 394 26.27 -5.79 5.17
CA ILE A 394 27.13 -5.96 6.34
C ILE A 394 27.54 -7.42 6.50
N LYS A 395 26.60 -8.39 6.41
CA LYS A 395 26.94 -9.83 6.43
C LYS A 395 27.97 -10.20 5.34
N LYS A 396 27.81 -9.66 4.13
CA LYS A 396 28.73 -9.91 3.01
C LYS A 396 30.12 -9.30 3.22
N LEU A 397 30.22 -8.13 3.85
CA LEU A 397 31.49 -7.49 4.27
C LEU A 397 32.25 -8.27 5.32
N PHE A 398 31.54 -8.83 6.33
CA PHE A 398 32.16 -9.57 7.43
C PHE A 398 32.42 -11.06 7.09
N ASN A 399 31.63 -11.65 6.18
CA ASN A 399 31.85 -13.05 5.73
C ASN A 399 32.79 -13.18 4.53
N GLY A 400 33.04 -12.09 3.78
CA GLY A 400 33.99 -12.07 2.67
C GLY A 400 35.48 -12.07 3.04
N GLY A 401 35.78 -12.06 4.34
CA GLY A 401 37.17 -12.09 4.88
C GLY A 401 37.67 -13.47 5.31
N LYS A 402 36.91 -14.56 5.08
CA LYS A 402 37.38 -15.94 5.30
C LYS A 402 37.41 -16.67 3.96
N LYS A 403 38.52 -16.51 3.26
CA LYS A 403 39.06 -17.45 2.28
C LYS A 403 40.36 -17.96 2.80
#